data_964f108e58f7f779a913623d16c630a2
#
_entry.id   964f108e58f7f779a913623d16c630a2
#
_cell.length_a   1.000
_cell.length_b   1.000
_cell.length_c   1.000
_cell.angle_alpha   90.00
_cell.angle_beta   90.00
_cell.angle_gamma   90.00
#
_symmetry.space_group_name_H-M   'P 1'
#
loop_
_entity.id
_entity.type
_entity.pdbx_description
1 polymer ?
#
loop_
_entity_poly.entity_id
_entity_poly.type
_entity_poly.pdbx_seq_one_letter_code
_entity_poly.pdbx_strand_id
1 'polypeptide(L)'
;LGRCRETGLPVYASKSDDRTHQIVVGTTGSGKTEYMLGNCANQYVQNSGYIFVDAKGDTKAQQDHYRLCNRFGRNEDLLTINFITSGRNMLRAQTGKMTNSMNQMSNTSSGMLIEFLINLLDDSGGGGGDMCKGRAMAFIAALTRVLVYLRDNGFIQLSPKVFTQYMELEALEELVFCHNDKYGIDFERVAEQLQGYLVSLPGYSSNPKKLKKQETKTREQHGYITMQLTKAINDLTFNYG
;
A
#
# COMPACT_ATOMS: atom_id res chain seq x y z
N LEU A 1 -7.04 26.46 -21.65
CA LEU A 1 -6.48 27.11 -20.44
C LEU A 1 -7.17 28.44 -20.11
N GLY A 2 -7.80 29.10 -21.04
CA GLY A 2 -8.44 30.41 -20.84
C GLY A 2 -8.27 31.31 -22.04
N ARG A 3 -8.34 32.63 -21.81
CA ARG A 3 -8.11 33.66 -22.83
C ARG A 3 -6.98 34.60 -22.41
N CYS A 4 -6.15 34.95 -23.37
CA CYS A 4 -5.12 35.96 -23.16
C CYS A 4 -5.80 37.30 -22.80
N ARG A 5 -5.36 37.93 -21.73
CA ARG A 5 -5.94 39.21 -21.25
C ARG A 5 -5.74 40.36 -22.23
N GLU A 6 -4.63 40.37 -22.96
CA GLU A 6 -4.27 41.42 -23.87
C GLU A 6 -4.92 41.29 -25.25
N THR A 7 -4.96 40.04 -25.77
CA THR A 7 -5.41 39.79 -27.14
C THR A 7 -6.84 39.20 -27.20
N GLY A 8 -7.40 38.76 -26.11
CA GLY A 8 -8.68 38.05 -26.05
C GLY A 8 -8.68 36.67 -26.70
N LEU A 9 -7.54 36.25 -27.27
CA LEU A 9 -7.44 34.94 -27.96
C LEU A 9 -7.43 33.77 -26.95
N PRO A 10 -8.04 32.65 -27.33
CA PRO A 10 -8.00 31.48 -26.48
C PRO A 10 -6.56 30.93 -26.38
N VAL A 11 -6.18 30.52 -25.16
CA VAL A 11 -4.88 29.87 -24.86
C VAL A 11 -5.13 28.38 -24.73
N TYR A 12 -4.45 27.61 -25.57
CA TYR A 12 -4.51 26.16 -25.58
C TYR A 12 -3.22 25.56 -25.00
N ALA A 13 -3.33 24.44 -24.31
CA ALA A 13 -2.21 23.57 -24.03
C ALA A 13 -2.18 22.44 -25.08
N SER A 14 -1.01 22.12 -25.56
CA SER A 14 -0.79 20.96 -26.43
C SER A 14 -0.63 19.68 -25.60
N LYS A 15 -0.72 18.52 -26.25
CA LYS A 15 -0.44 17.22 -25.58
C LYS A 15 1.00 17.13 -25.05
N SER A 16 1.94 17.90 -25.59
CA SER A 16 3.31 17.97 -25.07
C SER A 16 3.39 18.78 -23.78
N ASP A 17 2.57 19.83 -23.67
CA ASP A 17 2.51 20.65 -22.44
C ASP A 17 1.89 19.89 -21.29
N ASP A 18 0.91 19.01 -21.55
CA ASP A 18 0.26 18.16 -20.57
C ASP A 18 1.20 17.05 -19.99
N ARG A 19 2.36 16.83 -20.61
CA ARG A 19 3.40 15.90 -20.11
C ARG A 19 4.39 16.56 -19.15
N THR A 20 4.29 17.86 -18.95
CA THR A 20 5.16 18.62 -18.04
C THR A 20 4.48 18.88 -16.71
N HIS A 21 5.29 19.13 -15.67
CA HIS A 21 4.77 19.49 -14.36
C HIS A 21 4.23 20.92 -14.37
N GLN A 22 3.07 21.12 -13.76
CA GLN A 22 2.44 22.43 -13.61
C GLN A 22 2.28 22.76 -12.13
N ILE A 23 2.62 23.97 -11.74
CA ILE A 23 2.36 24.51 -10.40
C ILE A 23 1.29 25.58 -10.52
N VAL A 24 0.18 25.40 -9.78
CA VAL A 24 -0.93 26.36 -9.75
C VAL A 24 -0.92 27.07 -8.40
N VAL A 25 -0.58 28.35 -8.40
CA VAL A 25 -0.48 29.18 -7.20
C VAL A 25 -1.60 30.22 -7.18
N GLY A 26 -2.16 30.48 -6.02
CA GLY A 26 -3.19 31.49 -5.85
C GLY A 26 -3.76 31.47 -4.42
N THR A 27 -4.40 32.57 -4.03
CA THR A 27 -5.08 32.69 -2.74
C THR A 27 -6.32 31.82 -2.64
N THR A 28 -6.90 31.68 -1.47
CA THR A 28 -8.19 31.01 -1.29
C THR A 28 -9.27 31.72 -2.12
N GLY A 29 -10.09 30.97 -2.84
CA GLY A 29 -11.14 31.53 -3.71
C GLY A 29 -10.66 31.96 -5.10
N SER A 30 -9.39 31.83 -5.45
CA SER A 30 -8.85 32.24 -6.77
C SER A 30 -9.19 31.29 -7.93
N GLY A 31 -9.99 30.24 -7.70
CA GLY A 31 -10.40 29.31 -8.75
C GLY A 31 -9.44 28.14 -9.03
N LYS A 32 -8.45 27.87 -8.15
CA LYS A 32 -7.51 26.77 -8.35
C LYS A 32 -8.20 25.42 -8.59
N THR A 33 -9.19 25.09 -7.76
CA THR A 33 -9.96 23.84 -7.86
C THR A 33 -10.74 23.78 -9.16
N GLU A 34 -11.36 24.86 -9.58
CA GLU A 34 -12.10 24.95 -10.85
C GLU A 34 -11.17 24.75 -12.06
N TYR A 35 -9.95 25.32 -12.00
CA TYR A 35 -8.93 25.09 -13.02
C TYR A 35 -8.52 23.61 -13.09
N MET A 36 -8.31 22.97 -11.94
CA MET A 36 -7.95 21.55 -11.88
C MET A 36 -9.08 20.64 -12.41
N LEU A 37 -10.33 20.94 -12.03
CA LEU A 37 -11.51 20.22 -12.56
C LEU A 37 -11.65 20.39 -14.07
N GLY A 38 -11.36 21.60 -14.58
CA GLY A 38 -11.32 21.87 -16.02
C GLY A 38 -10.29 21.00 -16.75
N ASN A 39 -9.10 20.82 -16.16
CA ASN A 39 -8.08 19.92 -16.70
C ASN A 39 -8.53 18.45 -16.66
N CYS A 40 -9.18 18.01 -15.58
CA CYS A 40 -9.78 16.68 -15.51
C CYS A 40 -10.84 16.45 -16.59
N ALA A 41 -11.68 17.45 -16.84
CA ALA A 41 -12.66 17.40 -17.92
C ALA A 41 -12.01 17.26 -19.31
N ASN A 42 -10.89 17.96 -19.56
CA ASN A 42 -10.14 17.82 -20.80
C ASN A 42 -9.57 16.41 -20.99
N GLN A 43 -9.16 15.71 -19.92
CA GLN A 43 -8.74 14.32 -20.02
C GLN A 43 -9.88 13.41 -20.50
N TYR A 44 -11.12 13.63 -20.04
CA TYR A 44 -12.27 12.88 -20.55
C TYR A 44 -12.57 13.18 -22.00
N VAL A 45 -12.49 14.44 -22.43
CA VAL A 45 -12.64 14.83 -23.85
C VAL A 45 -11.61 14.12 -24.73
N GLN A 46 -10.40 13.90 -24.22
CA GLN A 46 -9.33 13.20 -24.94
C GLN A 46 -9.42 11.67 -24.82
N ASN A 47 -10.49 11.14 -24.24
CA ASN A 47 -10.68 9.72 -23.94
C ASN A 47 -9.53 9.12 -23.11
N SER A 48 -9.02 9.91 -22.15
CA SER A 48 -7.96 9.57 -21.20
C SER A 48 -8.54 9.46 -19.80
N GLY A 49 -7.68 9.25 -18.80
CA GLY A 49 -8.00 9.23 -17.38
C GLY A 49 -7.07 10.14 -16.59
N TYR A 50 -7.35 10.28 -15.29
CA TYR A 50 -6.51 11.04 -14.36
C TYR A 50 -6.57 10.44 -12.96
N ILE A 51 -5.59 10.79 -12.15
CA ILE A 51 -5.59 10.54 -10.70
C ILE A 51 -5.65 11.91 -10.02
N PHE A 52 -6.65 12.10 -9.16
CA PHE A 52 -6.81 13.31 -8.36
C PHE A 52 -6.57 12.99 -6.89
N VAL A 53 -5.58 13.64 -6.28
CA VAL A 53 -5.25 13.46 -4.86
C VAL A 53 -5.65 14.71 -4.09
N ASP A 54 -6.62 14.59 -3.17
CA ASP A 54 -7.07 15.69 -2.32
C ASP A 54 -6.63 15.46 -0.87
N ALA A 55 -5.56 16.13 -0.46
CA ALA A 55 -5.06 16.07 0.91
C ALA A 55 -6.01 16.75 1.93
N LYS A 56 -6.95 17.57 1.47
CA LYS A 56 -7.93 18.24 2.33
C LYS A 56 -9.09 17.31 2.71
N GLY A 57 -9.38 16.32 1.85
CA GLY A 57 -10.46 15.36 2.06
C GLY A 57 -11.85 15.99 2.01
N ASP A 58 -12.06 16.98 1.15
CA ASP A 58 -13.33 17.68 1.01
C ASP A 58 -14.35 16.82 0.26
N THR A 59 -15.50 16.56 0.87
CA THR A 59 -16.60 15.82 0.24
C THR A 59 -17.11 16.52 -1.02
N LYS A 60 -16.94 17.84 -1.14
CA LYS A 60 -17.30 18.61 -2.33
C LYS A 60 -16.46 18.16 -3.53
N ALA A 61 -15.16 17.95 -3.37
CA ALA A 61 -14.28 17.48 -4.44
C ALA A 61 -14.79 16.13 -5.00
N GLN A 62 -15.14 15.19 -4.13
CA GLN A 62 -15.71 13.89 -4.55
C GLN A 62 -17.00 14.07 -5.35
N GLN A 63 -17.91 14.94 -4.89
CA GLN A 63 -19.17 15.21 -5.59
C GLN A 63 -18.95 15.84 -6.97
N ASP A 64 -18.00 16.77 -7.07
CA ASP A 64 -17.69 17.45 -8.33
C ASP A 64 -17.07 16.47 -9.35
N HIS A 65 -16.20 15.56 -8.92
CA HIS A 65 -15.70 14.47 -9.77
C HIS A 65 -16.80 13.49 -10.19
N TYR A 66 -17.71 13.14 -9.29
CA TYR A 66 -18.86 12.30 -9.61
C TYR A 66 -19.76 12.96 -10.68
N ARG A 67 -20.06 14.25 -10.51
CA ARG A 67 -20.85 15.03 -11.50
C ARG A 67 -20.13 15.10 -12.84
N LEU A 68 -18.81 15.27 -12.82
CA LEU A 68 -17.99 15.28 -14.02
C LEU A 68 -18.07 13.94 -14.76
N CYS A 69 -17.84 12.82 -14.06
CA CYS A 69 -17.97 11.48 -14.64
C CYS A 69 -19.36 11.23 -15.23
N ASN A 70 -20.40 11.60 -14.49
CA ASN A 70 -21.78 11.45 -14.94
C ASN A 70 -22.05 12.22 -16.25
N ARG A 71 -21.52 13.45 -16.35
CA ARG A 71 -21.66 14.27 -17.56
C ARG A 71 -21.04 13.63 -18.80
N PHE A 72 -19.97 12.86 -18.63
CA PHE A 72 -19.30 12.14 -19.72
C PHE A 72 -19.77 10.68 -19.88
N GLY A 73 -20.77 10.24 -19.10
CA GLY A 73 -21.28 8.87 -19.13
C GLY A 73 -20.28 7.81 -18.65
N ARG A 74 -19.32 8.21 -17.80
CA ARG A 74 -18.21 7.37 -17.30
C ARG A 74 -18.27 7.09 -15.80
N ASN A 75 -19.47 6.93 -15.25
CA ASN A 75 -19.65 6.71 -13.80
C ASN A 75 -18.99 5.44 -13.30
N GLU A 76 -18.92 4.40 -14.11
CA GLU A 76 -18.31 3.12 -13.75
C GLU A 76 -16.78 3.19 -13.67
N ASP A 77 -16.18 4.19 -14.33
CA ASP A 77 -14.74 4.42 -14.32
C ASP A 77 -14.25 5.16 -13.05
N LEU A 78 -15.18 5.76 -12.28
CA LEU A 78 -14.82 6.52 -11.09
C LEU A 78 -14.52 5.60 -9.91
N LEU A 79 -13.25 5.55 -9.54
CA LEU A 79 -12.80 4.88 -8.33
C LEU A 79 -12.43 5.94 -7.28
N THR A 80 -13.11 5.91 -6.15
CA THR A 80 -12.85 6.82 -5.04
C THR A 80 -12.27 6.05 -3.86
N ILE A 81 -11.10 6.48 -3.37
CA ILE A 81 -10.49 5.95 -2.16
C ILE A 81 -10.49 7.07 -1.12
N ASN A 82 -11.27 6.90 -0.05
CA ASN A 82 -11.41 7.90 0.98
C ASN A 82 -10.88 7.36 2.32
N PHE A 83 -9.69 7.79 2.68
CA PHE A 83 -9.03 7.37 3.93
C PHE A 83 -9.65 7.98 5.19
N ILE A 84 -10.39 9.08 5.09
CA ILE A 84 -10.98 9.78 6.24
C ILE A 84 -12.24 9.07 6.75
N THR A 85 -13.00 8.46 5.85
CA THR A 85 -14.31 7.85 6.17
C THR A 85 -14.26 6.34 6.35
N SER A 86 -13.17 5.67 5.98
CA SER A 86 -13.07 4.21 5.98
C SER A 86 -13.35 3.60 7.37
N GLY A 87 -12.81 4.16 8.43
CA GLY A 87 -13.05 3.69 9.80
C GLY A 87 -14.50 3.91 10.31
N ARG A 88 -15.25 4.85 9.73
CA ARG A 88 -16.67 5.09 10.08
C ARG A 88 -17.62 4.18 9.30
N ASN A 89 -17.23 3.76 8.12
CA ASN A 89 -18.04 2.89 7.25
C ASN A 89 -18.15 1.46 7.79
N MET A 90 -17.19 0.99 8.60
CA MET A 90 -17.24 -0.34 9.22
C MET A 90 -18.31 -0.46 10.30
N LEU A 91 -18.70 0.64 10.94
CA LEU A 91 -19.63 0.64 12.10
C LEU A 91 -21.08 0.98 11.73
N ARG A 92 -21.36 1.42 10.50
CA ARG A 92 -22.72 1.76 10.04
C ARG A 92 -22.97 1.19 8.66
N ALA A 93 -24.00 0.39 8.51
CA ALA A 93 -24.56 0.02 7.22
C ALA A 93 -24.96 1.32 6.49
N GLN A 94 -24.15 1.80 5.57
CA GLN A 94 -24.45 3.00 4.79
C GLN A 94 -25.18 2.60 3.51
N THR A 95 -26.21 3.36 3.18
CA THR A 95 -27.02 3.21 1.97
C THR A 95 -26.29 3.61 0.68
N GLY A 96 -25.01 4.01 0.76
CA GLY A 96 -24.17 4.35 -0.38
C GLY A 96 -22.70 4.05 -0.12
N LYS A 97 -22.04 3.41 -1.07
CA LYS A 97 -20.61 3.13 -1.01
C LYS A 97 -19.82 4.43 -1.23
N MET A 98 -19.27 4.99 -0.15
CA MET A 98 -18.50 6.25 -0.22
C MET A 98 -17.02 6.05 -0.58
N THR A 99 -16.53 4.83 -0.57
CA THR A 99 -15.14 4.49 -0.90
C THR A 99 -15.07 3.12 -1.56
N ASN A 100 -14.12 2.96 -2.48
CA ASN A 100 -13.79 1.66 -3.03
C ASN A 100 -12.78 0.98 -2.12
N SER A 101 -12.90 -0.33 -1.96
CA SER A 101 -11.88 -1.13 -1.28
C SER A 101 -10.68 -1.33 -2.19
N MET A 102 -9.48 -1.23 -1.62
CA MET A 102 -8.23 -1.47 -2.32
C MET A 102 -7.33 -2.37 -1.47
N ASN A 103 -6.84 -3.45 -2.07
CA ASN A 103 -5.80 -4.25 -1.47
C ASN A 103 -4.46 -3.94 -2.16
N GLN A 104 -3.64 -3.12 -1.51
CA GLN A 104 -2.33 -2.72 -2.03
C GLN A 104 -1.38 -3.90 -2.25
N MET A 105 -1.61 -5.02 -1.56
CA MET A 105 -0.75 -6.21 -1.64
C MET A 105 -1.12 -7.16 -2.79
N SER A 106 -2.27 -6.95 -3.44
CA SER A 106 -2.79 -7.90 -4.44
C SER A 106 -1.96 -7.96 -5.72
N ASN A 107 -1.44 -6.84 -6.21
CA ASN A 107 -0.76 -6.74 -7.50
C ASN A 107 0.56 -5.94 -7.46
N THR A 108 0.97 -5.45 -6.28
CA THR A 108 2.19 -4.65 -6.12
C THR A 108 3.43 -5.55 -6.24
N SER A 109 4.47 -5.08 -6.91
CA SER A 109 5.76 -5.79 -6.95
C SER A 109 6.40 -5.91 -5.57
N SER A 110 7.23 -6.92 -5.36
CA SER A 110 7.91 -7.14 -4.08
C SER A 110 8.74 -5.93 -3.63
N GLY A 111 9.44 -5.28 -4.57
CA GLY A 111 10.24 -4.09 -4.27
C GLY A 111 9.40 -2.93 -3.77
N MET A 112 8.32 -2.57 -4.48
CA MET A 112 7.41 -1.50 -4.06
C MET A 112 6.71 -1.81 -2.74
N LEU A 113 6.34 -3.06 -2.51
CA LEU A 113 5.68 -3.48 -1.27
C LEU A 113 6.66 -3.41 -0.08
N ILE A 114 7.93 -3.78 -0.29
CA ILE A 114 8.99 -3.63 0.72
C ILE A 114 9.16 -2.16 1.10
N GLU A 115 9.35 -1.28 0.12
CA GLU A 115 9.45 0.17 0.35
C GLU A 115 8.24 0.74 1.08
N PHE A 116 7.05 0.34 0.67
CA PHE A 116 5.81 0.75 1.32
C PHE A 116 5.78 0.33 2.79
N LEU A 117 6.09 -0.93 3.10
CA LEU A 117 6.07 -1.45 4.47
C LEU A 117 7.18 -0.83 5.33
N ILE A 118 8.37 -0.59 4.77
CA ILE A 118 9.48 0.08 5.47
C ILE A 118 9.10 1.52 5.83
N ASN A 119 8.44 2.25 4.92
CA ASN A 119 7.99 3.62 5.16
C ASN A 119 6.88 3.73 6.22
N LEU A 120 6.20 2.62 6.54
CA LEU A 120 5.23 2.57 7.64
C LEU A 120 5.89 2.36 9.01
N LEU A 121 7.16 1.97 9.06
CA LEU A 121 7.88 1.84 10.32
C LEU A 121 8.17 3.23 10.88
N ASP A 122 7.68 3.50 12.08
CA ASP A 122 7.90 4.77 12.76
C ASP A 122 9.39 5.06 12.99
N ASP A 123 9.82 6.29 12.74
CA ASP A 123 11.17 6.80 13.05
C ASP A 123 11.36 7.15 14.55
N SER A 124 10.39 6.82 15.39
CA SER A 124 10.32 7.25 16.79
C SER A 124 11.27 6.51 17.76
N GLY A 125 12.26 5.77 17.27
CA GLY A 125 13.21 5.00 18.10
C GLY A 125 14.51 5.75 18.37
N GLY A 126 14.61 6.43 19.51
CA GLY A 126 15.90 6.96 19.98
C GLY A 126 16.94 5.87 20.24
N GLY A 127 18.19 6.15 19.94
CA GLY A 127 19.48 5.52 20.33
C GLY A 127 19.69 3.99 20.38
N GLY A 128 18.66 3.19 20.57
CA GLY A 128 18.70 1.71 20.54
C GLY A 128 17.84 1.11 19.42
N GLY A 129 17.08 1.93 18.72
CA GLY A 129 16.13 1.53 17.68
C GLY A 129 16.76 1.15 16.35
N ASP A 130 17.94 1.65 16.03
CA ASP A 130 18.56 1.44 14.71
C ASP A 130 18.90 -0.02 14.41
N MET A 131 19.40 -0.77 15.39
CA MET A 131 19.72 -2.18 15.18
C MET A 131 18.44 -3.04 15.05
N CYS A 132 17.41 -2.74 15.85
CA CYS A 132 16.10 -3.40 15.73
C CYS A 132 15.41 -3.05 14.42
N LYS A 133 15.50 -1.79 13.98
CA LYS A 133 14.96 -1.31 12.70
C LYS A 133 15.62 -2.03 11.52
N GLY A 134 16.94 -2.14 11.51
CA GLY A 134 17.68 -2.88 10.47
C GLY A 134 17.25 -4.35 10.36
N ARG A 135 17.05 -5.03 11.49
CA ARG A 135 16.55 -6.41 11.51
C ARG A 135 15.10 -6.52 11.05
N ALA A 136 14.24 -5.57 11.45
CA ALA A 136 12.86 -5.52 10.99
C ALA A 136 12.78 -5.29 9.47
N MET A 137 13.59 -4.39 8.93
CA MET A 137 13.67 -4.15 7.49
C MET A 137 14.14 -5.40 6.71
N ALA A 138 15.15 -6.10 7.21
CA ALA A 138 15.64 -7.35 6.62
C ALA A 138 14.56 -8.44 6.66
N PHE A 139 13.84 -8.56 7.76
CA PHE A 139 12.72 -9.48 7.91
C PHE A 139 11.58 -9.16 6.94
N ILE A 140 11.15 -7.89 6.87
CA ILE A 140 10.14 -7.43 5.92
C ILE A 140 10.53 -7.78 4.49
N ALA A 141 11.77 -7.49 4.11
CA ALA A 141 12.25 -7.77 2.76
C ALA A 141 12.21 -9.27 2.43
N ALA A 142 12.68 -10.11 3.35
CA ALA A 142 12.70 -11.56 3.18
C ALA A 142 11.28 -12.14 3.11
N LEU A 143 10.41 -11.79 4.06
CA LEU A 143 9.03 -12.27 4.10
C LEU A 143 8.23 -11.80 2.89
N THR A 144 8.33 -10.51 2.53
CA THR A 144 7.57 -9.96 1.39
C THR A 144 7.92 -10.67 0.09
N ARG A 145 9.19 -10.98 -0.16
CA ARG A 145 9.59 -11.70 -1.40
C ARG A 145 8.96 -13.07 -1.47
N VAL A 146 8.95 -13.81 -0.37
CA VAL A 146 8.32 -15.12 -0.29
C VAL A 146 6.82 -15.03 -0.50
N LEU A 147 6.13 -14.11 0.19
CA LEU A 147 4.68 -13.98 0.07
C LEU A 147 4.24 -13.49 -1.32
N VAL A 148 5.00 -12.60 -1.95
CA VAL A 148 4.74 -12.17 -3.33
C VAL A 148 4.94 -13.33 -4.29
N TYR A 149 5.99 -14.14 -4.13
CA TYR A 149 6.17 -15.35 -4.91
C TYR A 149 4.98 -16.31 -4.79
N LEU A 150 4.50 -16.57 -3.58
CA LEU A 150 3.34 -17.43 -3.34
C LEU A 150 2.06 -16.85 -3.96
N ARG A 151 1.87 -15.54 -3.90
CA ARG A 151 0.75 -14.82 -4.53
C ARG A 151 0.80 -14.96 -6.05
N ASP A 152 1.95 -14.67 -6.65
CA ASP A 152 2.14 -14.65 -8.11
C ASP A 152 1.99 -16.04 -8.74
N ASN A 153 2.30 -17.08 -7.97
CA ASN A 153 2.07 -18.47 -8.37
C ASN A 153 0.68 -19.03 -7.95
N GLY A 154 -0.21 -18.19 -7.40
CA GLY A 154 -1.58 -18.56 -7.08
C GLY A 154 -1.77 -19.41 -5.81
N PHE A 155 -0.74 -19.55 -4.98
CA PHE A 155 -0.84 -20.32 -3.73
C PHE A 155 -1.60 -19.60 -2.62
N ILE A 156 -1.55 -18.26 -2.61
CA ILE A 156 -2.23 -17.43 -1.62
C ILE A 156 -2.83 -16.17 -2.26
N GLN A 157 -3.86 -15.61 -1.61
CA GLN A 157 -4.32 -14.24 -1.88
C GLN A 157 -3.69 -13.33 -0.84
N LEU A 158 -2.67 -12.58 -1.22
CA LEU A 158 -1.94 -11.73 -0.31
C LEU A 158 -2.77 -10.52 0.11
N SER A 159 -2.91 -10.34 1.41
CA SER A 159 -3.60 -9.21 2.05
C SER A 159 -2.87 -8.85 3.36
N PRO A 160 -3.13 -7.67 3.96
CA PRO A 160 -2.54 -7.32 5.25
C PRO A 160 -2.78 -8.38 6.34
N LYS A 161 -3.98 -8.95 6.38
CA LYS A 161 -4.31 -10.04 7.32
C LYS A 161 -3.47 -11.29 7.09
N VAL A 162 -3.33 -11.72 5.83
CA VAL A 162 -2.50 -12.88 5.48
C VAL A 162 -1.03 -12.61 5.77
N PHE A 163 -0.56 -11.39 5.49
CA PHE A 163 0.80 -10.98 5.82
C PHE A 163 1.07 -11.12 7.33
N THR A 164 0.17 -10.61 8.19
CA THR A 164 0.30 -10.72 9.65
C THR A 164 0.31 -12.18 10.12
N GLN A 165 -0.48 -13.06 9.51
CA GLN A 165 -0.47 -14.50 9.86
C GLN A 165 0.89 -15.15 9.61
N TYR A 166 1.57 -14.79 8.50
CA TYR A 166 2.90 -15.29 8.20
C TYR A 166 4.03 -14.59 8.96
N MET A 167 3.73 -13.59 9.79
CA MET A 167 4.70 -13.01 10.72
C MET A 167 4.89 -13.85 11.99
N GLU A 168 3.98 -14.78 12.29
CA GLU A 168 4.11 -15.68 13.42
C GLU A 168 5.27 -16.67 13.23
N LEU A 169 6.07 -16.89 14.28
CA LEU A 169 7.28 -17.71 14.19
C LEU A 169 6.97 -19.14 13.71
N GLU A 170 5.91 -19.73 14.22
CA GLU A 170 5.46 -21.07 13.85
C GLU A 170 5.02 -21.16 12.37
N ALA A 171 4.38 -20.12 11.86
CA ALA A 171 3.96 -20.04 10.46
C ALA A 171 5.18 -19.89 9.53
N LEU A 172 6.19 -19.13 9.95
CA LEU A 172 7.46 -19.01 9.22
C LEU A 172 8.20 -20.34 9.16
N GLU A 173 8.30 -21.07 10.29
CA GLU A 173 8.93 -22.38 10.34
C GLU A 173 8.22 -23.38 9.43
N GLU A 174 6.88 -23.38 9.45
CA GLU A 174 6.10 -24.25 8.58
C GLU A 174 6.32 -23.90 7.10
N LEU A 175 6.35 -22.63 6.78
CA LEU A 175 6.56 -22.12 5.43
C LEU A 175 7.94 -22.52 4.89
N VAL A 176 8.99 -22.39 5.71
CA VAL A 176 10.38 -22.56 5.27
C VAL A 176 10.83 -24.03 5.35
N PHE A 177 10.40 -24.78 6.37
CA PHE A 177 10.96 -26.10 6.64
C PHE A 177 9.98 -27.26 6.45
N CYS A 178 8.67 -27.00 6.33
CA CYS A 178 7.65 -28.04 6.28
C CYS A 178 6.79 -28.01 5.02
N HIS A 179 7.26 -27.34 3.93
CA HIS A 179 6.46 -27.18 2.72
C HIS A 179 6.39 -28.40 1.79
N ASN A 180 7.26 -29.43 1.96
CA ASN A 180 7.26 -30.68 1.21
C ASN A 180 7.13 -30.48 -0.32
N ASP A 181 7.96 -29.62 -0.91
CA ASP A 181 7.97 -29.25 -2.34
C ASP A 181 6.65 -28.68 -2.90
N LYS A 182 5.73 -28.31 -2.01
CA LYS A 182 4.41 -27.78 -2.38
C LYS A 182 4.47 -26.55 -3.29
N TYR A 183 5.50 -25.73 -3.15
CA TYR A 183 5.59 -24.40 -3.77
C TYR A 183 6.49 -24.36 -5.02
N GLY A 184 6.97 -25.50 -5.50
CA GLY A 184 7.79 -25.60 -6.71
C GLY A 184 9.30 -25.40 -6.48
N ILE A 185 10.07 -25.65 -7.53
CA ILE A 185 11.55 -25.74 -7.48
C ILE A 185 12.22 -24.41 -7.10
N ASP A 186 11.66 -23.28 -7.55
CA ASP A 186 12.23 -21.96 -7.29
C ASP A 186 11.96 -21.43 -5.88
N PHE A 187 11.08 -22.07 -5.14
CA PHE A 187 10.69 -21.60 -3.81
C PHE A 187 11.85 -21.59 -2.82
N GLU A 188 12.70 -22.61 -2.82
CA GLU A 188 13.85 -22.68 -1.90
C GLU A 188 14.78 -21.48 -2.06
N ARG A 189 15.07 -21.09 -3.31
CA ARG A 189 15.90 -19.91 -3.60
C ARG A 189 15.29 -18.62 -3.10
N VAL A 190 13.96 -18.48 -3.23
CA VAL A 190 13.24 -17.29 -2.74
C VAL A 190 13.17 -17.28 -1.22
N ALA A 191 13.04 -18.46 -0.59
CA ALA A 191 12.94 -18.61 0.87
C ALA A 191 14.30 -18.54 1.59
N GLU A 192 15.45 -18.61 0.88
CA GLU A 192 16.78 -18.63 1.46
C GLU A 192 17.04 -17.47 2.43
N GLN A 193 16.63 -16.25 2.07
CA GLN A 193 16.80 -15.07 2.94
C GLN A 193 15.93 -15.17 4.20
N LEU A 194 14.73 -15.71 4.09
CA LEU A 194 13.85 -15.93 5.24
C LEU A 194 14.36 -17.03 6.15
N GLN A 195 14.92 -18.10 5.59
CA GLN A 195 15.63 -19.13 6.34
C GLN A 195 16.84 -18.56 7.08
N GLY A 196 17.66 -17.73 6.39
CA GLY A 196 18.79 -17.04 7.00
C GLY A 196 18.38 -16.15 8.17
N TYR A 197 17.26 -15.44 8.05
CA TYR A 197 16.69 -14.66 9.15
C TYR A 197 16.37 -15.55 10.36
N LEU A 198 15.63 -16.66 10.17
CA LEU A 198 15.26 -17.57 11.25
C LEU A 198 16.50 -18.11 11.98
N VAL A 199 17.48 -18.59 11.23
CA VAL A 199 18.74 -19.14 11.81
C VAL A 199 19.55 -18.08 12.54
N SER A 200 19.42 -16.80 12.19
CA SER A 200 20.10 -15.69 12.86
C SER A 200 19.48 -15.29 14.21
N LEU A 201 18.30 -15.78 14.56
CA LEU A 201 17.64 -15.49 15.82
C LEU A 201 18.39 -16.16 16.98
N PRO A 202 18.68 -15.44 18.08
CA PRO A 202 19.35 -15.99 19.24
C PRO A 202 18.62 -17.20 19.85
N GLY A 203 19.31 -18.32 19.96
CA GLY A 203 18.74 -19.56 20.51
C GLY A 203 17.87 -20.38 19.53
N TYR A 204 17.80 -19.94 18.28
CA TYR A 204 17.04 -20.68 17.26
C TYR A 204 17.66 -22.05 16.95
N SER A 205 16.80 -23.05 16.79
CA SER A 205 17.21 -24.38 16.40
C SER A 205 16.42 -24.88 15.20
N SER A 206 17.12 -25.18 14.10
CA SER A 206 16.55 -25.78 12.89
C SER A 206 16.30 -27.29 13.01
N ASN A 207 16.48 -27.90 14.19
CA ASN A 207 16.21 -29.30 14.39
C ASN A 207 14.69 -29.58 14.20
N PRO A 208 14.27 -30.53 13.33
CA PRO A 208 12.86 -30.84 13.09
C PRO A 208 12.05 -31.13 14.37
N LYS A 209 12.66 -31.68 15.39
CA LYS A 209 12.00 -31.96 16.69
C LYS A 209 11.74 -30.69 17.52
N LYS A 210 12.44 -29.61 17.25
CA LYS A 210 12.31 -28.31 17.95
C LYS A 210 11.50 -27.28 17.18
N LEU A 211 11.18 -27.54 15.91
CA LEU A 211 10.29 -26.68 15.14
C LEU A 211 8.94 -26.53 15.86
N LYS A 212 8.40 -25.30 15.87
CA LYS A 212 7.19 -24.90 16.62
C LYS A 212 7.33 -24.96 18.16
N LYS A 213 8.53 -25.29 18.67
CA LYS A 213 8.85 -25.38 20.11
C LYS A 213 10.16 -24.66 20.45
N GLN A 214 10.41 -23.52 19.81
CA GLN A 214 11.59 -22.73 20.05
C GLN A 214 11.65 -22.17 21.49
N GLU A 215 12.84 -21.89 21.97
CA GLU A 215 13.07 -21.32 23.30
C GLU A 215 12.40 -19.95 23.46
N THR A 216 12.02 -19.60 24.67
CA THR A 216 11.40 -18.31 25.02
C THR A 216 12.22 -17.12 24.49
N LYS A 217 13.54 -17.18 24.62
CA LYS A 217 14.45 -16.15 24.14
C LYS A 217 14.32 -15.88 22.62
N THR A 218 14.19 -16.93 21.83
CA THR A 218 13.99 -16.82 20.36
C THR A 218 12.66 -16.16 20.04
N ARG A 219 11.59 -16.56 20.74
CA ARG A 219 10.24 -16.02 20.60
C ARG A 219 10.17 -14.54 20.97
N GLU A 220 10.80 -14.17 22.08
CA GLU A 220 10.89 -12.78 22.54
C GLU A 220 11.61 -11.91 21.51
N GLN A 221 12.78 -12.35 21.04
CA GLN A 221 13.55 -11.60 20.03
C GLN A 221 12.77 -11.42 18.72
N HIS A 222 12.12 -12.46 18.25
CA HIS A 222 11.24 -12.35 17.08
C HIS A 222 10.06 -11.41 17.35
N GLY A 223 9.44 -11.51 18.51
CA GLY A 223 8.36 -10.62 18.95
C GLY A 223 8.75 -9.15 18.97
N TYR A 224 9.93 -8.81 19.44
CA TYR A 224 10.44 -7.42 19.40
C TYR A 224 10.63 -6.90 17.98
N ILE A 225 11.09 -7.75 17.05
CA ILE A 225 11.28 -7.37 15.66
C ILE A 225 9.93 -7.15 14.96
N THR A 226 8.94 -8.00 15.23
CA THR A 226 7.63 -7.97 14.55
C THR A 226 6.65 -6.97 15.17
N MET A 227 6.82 -6.56 16.41
CA MET A 227 5.87 -5.72 17.14
C MET A 227 5.58 -4.38 16.43
N GLN A 228 6.59 -3.68 15.95
CA GLN A 228 6.42 -2.40 15.24
C GLN A 228 5.68 -2.59 13.91
N LEU A 229 6.04 -3.65 13.19
CA LEU A 229 5.42 -3.98 11.92
C LEU A 229 3.96 -4.42 12.10
N THR A 230 3.66 -5.20 13.13
CA THR A 230 2.29 -5.62 13.45
C THR A 230 1.39 -4.42 13.68
N LYS A 231 1.87 -3.42 14.42
CA LYS A 231 1.14 -2.17 14.63
C LYS A 231 0.83 -1.47 13.30
N ALA A 232 1.86 -1.26 12.47
CA ALA A 232 1.73 -0.58 11.19
C ALA A 232 0.75 -1.30 10.23
N ILE A 233 0.81 -2.64 10.16
CA ILE A 233 -0.08 -3.44 9.32
C ILE A 233 -1.51 -3.46 9.88
N ASN A 234 -1.69 -3.52 11.19
CA ASN A 234 -3.01 -3.42 11.81
C ASN A 234 -3.66 -2.07 11.51
N ASP A 235 -2.90 -0.98 11.58
CA ASP A 235 -3.40 0.35 11.21
C ASP A 235 -3.87 0.39 9.74
N LEU A 236 -3.18 -0.29 8.82
CA LEU A 236 -3.63 -0.47 7.44
C LEU A 236 -4.95 -1.26 7.36
N THR A 237 -5.09 -2.32 8.16
CA THR A 237 -6.28 -3.17 8.13
C THR A 237 -7.50 -2.44 8.70
N PHE A 238 -7.35 -1.69 9.79
CA PHE A 238 -8.45 -1.00 10.45
C PHE A 238 -8.81 0.35 9.83
N ASN A 239 -7.83 1.04 9.23
CA ASN A 239 -8.05 2.37 8.67
C ASN A 239 -8.34 2.37 7.17
N TYR A 240 -7.94 1.32 6.45
CA TYR A 240 -7.97 1.28 4.99
C TYR A 240 -8.56 -0.02 4.39
N GLY A 241 -9.08 -0.91 5.24
CA GLY A 241 -9.68 -2.18 4.85
C GLY A 241 -11.17 -2.12 4.51
#